data_6c7f0c28756f18813f92ac8aa7545d8c
#
_entry.id   6c7f0c28756f18813f92ac8aa7545d8c
#
_cell.length_a   1.000
_cell.length_b   1.000
_cell.length_c   1.000
_cell.angle_alpha   90.00
_cell.angle_beta   90.00
_cell.angle_gamma   90.00
#
_symmetry.space_group_name_H-M   'P 1'
#
loop_
_entity.id
_entity.type
_entity.pdbx_description
1 polymer ?
#
loop_
_entity_poly.entity_id
_entity_poly.type
_entity_poly.pdbx_seq_one_letter_code
_entity_poly.pdbx_strand_id
1 'polypeptide(L)'
;INGAITSLVMLLGEHPELEKEFRIPPMNVPMRLKYMFQYRICTIIDVDEKNRNVQIWNYTRNPIYRAFGIKEHPTFQEYEEFLESRCFPRTRDKLKIELEQLNIPFYDPLLIIEKTEGRMAEDNFWLEIERKKI
;
A
#
# COMPACT_ATOMS: atom_id res chain seq x y z
N ILE A 1 10.88 -8.46 -13.43
CA ILE A 1 9.88 -9.18 -12.64
C ILE A 1 10.25 -10.64 -12.49
N ASN A 2 10.55 -11.32 -13.59
CA ASN A 2 10.93 -12.72 -13.54
C ASN A 2 12.20 -12.96 -12.70
N GLY A 3 13.18 -12.04 -12.79
CA GLY A 3 14.39 -12.13 -11.99
C GLY A 3 14.12 -11.99 -10.49
N ALA A 4 13.21 -11.11 -10.11
CA ALA A 4 12.83 -10.92 -8.71
C ALA A 4 12.13 -12.16 -8.15
N ILE A 5 11.25 -12.79 -8.91
CA ILE A 5 10.55 -14.01 -8.51
C ILE A 5 11.56 -15.16 -8.36
N THR A 6 12.47 -15.30 -9.29
CA THR A 6 13.50 -16.33 -9.24
C THR A 6 14.39 -16.17 -8.01
N SER A 7 14.81 -14.92 -7.71
CA SER A 7 15.62 -14.64 -6.52
C SER A 7 14.86 -14.96 -5.24
N LEU A 8 13.57 -14.68 -5.20
CA LEU A 8 12.73 -14.97 -4.04
C LEU A 8 12.62 -16.47 -3.81
N VAL A 9 12.38 -17.25 -4.87
CA VAL A 9 12.28 -18.70 -4.79
C VAL A 9 13.59 -19.30 -4.30
N MET A 10 14.72 -18.85 -4.81
CA MET A 10 16.05 -19.32 -4.37
C MET A 10 16.27 -18.97 -2.90
N LEU A 11 15.92 -17.75 -2.48
CA LEU A 11 16.08 -17.33 -1.10
C LEU A 11 15.24 -18.18 -0.15
N LEU A 12 14.00 -18.47 -0.50
CA LEU A 12 13.12 -19.32 0.29
C LEU A 12 13.65 -20.75 0.40
N GLY A 13 14.25 -21.28 -0.66
CA GLY A 13 14.85 -22.61 -0.65
C GLY A 13 16.05 -22.70 0.29
N GLU A 14 16.85 -21.62 0.40
CA GLU A 14 18.02 -21.58 1.26
C GLU A 14 17.67 -21.21 2.71
N HIS A 15 16.60 -20.45 2.91
CA HIS A 15 16.20 -19.90 4.20
C HIS A 15 14.72 -20.15 4.46
N PRO A 16 14.35 -21.38 4.86
CA PRO A 16 12.93 -21.71 5.11
C PRO A 16 12.21 -20.79 6.11
N GLU A 17 12.95 -20.21 7.05
CA GLU A 17 12.40 -19.27 8.02
C GLU A 17 11.84 -18.00 7.36
N LEU A 18 12.33 -17.64 6.17
CA LEU A 18 11.87 -16.48 5.44
C LEU A 18 10.57 -16.73 4.71
N GLU A 19 10.18 -17.98 4.51
CA GLU A 19 8.95 -18.33 3.82
C GLU A 19 7.72 -17.69 4.50
N LYS A 20 7.72 -17.66 5.82
CA LYS A 20 6.63 -17.05 6.59
C LYS A 20 6.53 -15.56 6.33
N GLU A 21 7.67 -14.88 6.15
CA GLU A 21 7.70 -13.43 5.90
C GLU A 21 7.17 -13.09 4.52
N PHE A 22 7.31 -14.01 3.55
CA PHE A 22 6.87 -13.78 2.18
C PHE A 22 5.51 -14.40 1.84
N ARG A 23 4.91 -15.08 2.81
CA ARG A 23 3.60 -15.68 2.60
C ARG A 23 2.53 -14.59 2.62
N ILE A 24 1.73 -14.56 1.55
CA ILE A 24 0.62 -13.62 1.44
C ILE A 24 -0.59 -14.21 2.17
N PRO A 25 -1.13 -13.53 3.19
CA PRO A 25 -2.28 -14.05 3.92
C PRO A 25 -3.54 -14.05 3.04
N PRO A 26 -4.51 -14.94 3.32
CA PRO A 26 -5.76 -14.93 2.59
C PRO A 26 -6.51 -13.62 2.85
N MET A 27 -7.20 -13.12 1.82
CA MET A 27 -7.94 -11.88 1.91
C MET A 27 -9.33 -12.13 2.49
N ASN A 28 -9.53 -11.71 3.75
CA ASN A 28 -10.78 -11.87 4.47
C ASN A 28 -11.54 -10.56 4.68
N VAL A 29 -11.12 -9.51 3.97
CA VAL A 29 -11.70 -8.17 4.07
C VAL A 29 -12.07 -7.67 2.68
N PRO A 30 -12.94 -6.64 2.58
CA PRO A 30 -13.36 -6.13 1.27
C PRO A 30 -12.25 -5.51 0.44
N MET A 31 -11.21 -4.98 1.07
CA MET A 31 -10.16 -4.26 0.35
C MET A 31 -8.79 -4.52 0.95
N ARG A 32 -7.82 -4.65 0.06
CA ARG A 32 -6.42 -4.84 0.41
C ARG A 32 -5.58 -3.88 -0.39
N LEU A 33 -4.65 -3.19 0.28
CA LEU A 33 -3.65 -2.38 -0.39
C LEU A 33 -2.29 -3.04 -0.20
N LYS A 34 -1.52 -3.11 -1.28
CA LYS A 34 -0.14 -3.58 -1.22
C LYS A 34 0.77 -2.38 -1.41
N TYR A 35 1.54 -2.04 -0.38
CA TYR A 35 2.53 -0.96 -0.45
C TYR A 35 3.81 -1.54 -1.01
N MET A 36 4.16 -1.10 -2.21
CA MET A 36 5.24 -1.65 -3.01
C MET A 36 6.40 -0.68 -3.08
N PHE A 37 7.61 -1.21 -3.05
CA PHE A 37 8.81 -0.49 -3.46
C PHE A 37 9.34 -1.16 -4.71
N GLN A 38 9.26 -0.47 -5.85
CA GLN A 38 9.54 -1.07 -7.15
C GLN A 38 8.69 -2.34 -7.32
N TYR A 39 9.29 -3.52 -7.30
CA TYR A 39 8.58 -4.79 -7.49
C TYR A 39 8.46 -5.62 -6.21
N ARG A 40 8.82 -5.03 -5.06
CA ARG A 40 8.78 -5.74 -3.78
C ARG A 40 7.59 -5.29 -2.94
N ILE A 41 6.89 -6.26 -2.36
CA ILE A 41 5.86 -5.97 -1.38
C ILE A 41 6.56 -5.58 -0.07
N CYS A 42 6.24 -4.41 0.44
CA CYS A 42 6.78 -3.94 1.72
C CYS A 42 5.78 -4.08 2.86
N THR A 43 4.51 -3.74 2.60
CA THR A 43 3.45 -3.87 3.60
C THR A 43 2.15 -4.23 2.88
N ILE A 44 1.44 -5.21 3.43
CA ILE A 44 0.06 -5.50 3.02
C ILE A 44 -0.86 -4.86 4.05
N ILE A 45 -1.85 -4.12 3.59
CA ILE A 45 -2.80 -3.40 4.43
C ILE A 45 -4.20 -3.93 4.10
N ASP A 46 -4.79 -4.67 5.04
CA ASP A 46 -6.16 -5.16 4.89
C ASP A 46 -7.10 -4.18 5.59
N VAL A 47 -8.10 -3.71 4.88
CA VAL A 47 -8.97 -2.64 5.34
C VAL A 47 -10.42 -3.09 5.38
N ASP A 48 -11.05 -2.91 6.53
CA ASP A 48 -12.48 -3.06 6.73
C ASP A 48 -13.04 -1.69 7.08
N GLU A 49 -13.48 -0.94 6.07
CA GLU A 49 -13.97 0.42 6.26
C GLU A 49 -15.22 0.48 7.11
N LYS A 50 -16.10 -0.50 6.97
CA LYS A 50 -17.37 -0.54 7.70
C LYS A 50 -17.14 -0.56 9.21
N ASN A 51 -16.17 -1.36 9.66
CA ASN A 51 -15.84 -1.49 11.07
C ASN A 51 -14.65 -0.63 11.47
N ARG A 52 -14.10 0.14 10.56
CA ARG A 52 -12.93 1.01 10.75
C ARG A 52 -11.76 0.22 11.36
N ASN A 53 -11.47 -0.93 10.77
CA ASN A 53 -10.39 -1.80 11.19
C ASN A 53 -9.34 -1.91 10.08
N VAL A 54 -8.08 -1.94 10.51
CA VAL A 54 -6.94 -2.11 9.63
C VAL A 54 -6.02 -3.16 10.23
N GLN A 55 -5.57 -4.09 9.40
CA GLN A 55 -4.57 -5.08 9.77
C GLN A 55 -3.45 -5.04 8.76
N ILE A 56 -2.20 -5.13 9.24
CA ILE A 56 -1.05 -5.07 8.35
C ILE A 56 -0.14 -6.28 8.51
N TRP A 57 0.60 -6.56 7.44
CA TRP A 57 1.72 -7.51 7.46
C TRP A 57 2.91 -6.83 6.80
N ASN A 58 4.04 -6.78 7.50
CA ASN A 58 5.26 -6.20 6.98
C ASN A 58 6.16 -7.28 6.37
N TYR A 59 6.71 -7.00 5.20
CA TYR A 59 7.56 -7.93 4.45
C TYR A 59 9.00 -7.42 4.37
N THR A 60 9.32 -6.38 5.11
CA THR A 60 10.68 -5.87 5.22
C THR A 60 10.97 -5.56 6.69
N ARG A 61 12.22 -5.79 7.10
CA ARG A 61 12.65 -5.51 8.47
C ARG A 61 13.05 -4.06 8.67
N ASN A 62 13.29 -3.34 7.56
CA ASN A 62 13.66 -1.94 7.64
C ASN A 62 12.42 -1.06 7.73
N PRO A 63 12.20 -0.39 8.89
CA PRO A 63 11.00 0.44 9.06
C PRO A 63 10.85 1.57 8.04
N ILE A 64 11.95 2.00 7.43
CA ILE A 64 11.91 3.07 6.42
C ILE A 64 11.06 2.64 5.21
N TYR A 65 11.07 1.34 4.89
CA TYR A 65 10.31 0.81 3.75
C TYR A 65 8.91 0.35 4.11
N ARG A 66 8.52 0.41 5.39
CA ARG A 66 7.19 0.00 5.83
C ARG A 66 6.21 1.16 5.75
N ALA A 67 4.96 0.86 5.44
CA ALA A 67 3.92 1.89 5.36
C ALA A 67 3.73 2.63 6.70
N PHE A 68 3.86 1.94 7.82
CA PHE A 68 3.64 2.51 9.16
C PHE A 68 4.89 2.46 10.04
N GLY A 69 6.07 2.31 9.44
CA GLY A 69 7.32 2.31 10.18
C GLY A 69 7.39 1.21 11.23
N ILE A 70 7.63 1.59 12.48
CA ILE A 70 7.74 0.64 13.59
C ILE A 70 6.39 0.21 14.16
N LYS A 71 5.30 0.84 13.75
CA LYS A 71 3.96 0.49 14.25
C LYS A 71 3.49 -0.82 13.64
N GLU A 72 3.07 -1.74 14.50
CA GLU A 72 2.58 -3.05 14.07
C GLU A 72 1.05 -3.10 14.03
N HIS A 73 0.38 -2.21 14.76
CA HIS A 73 -1.07 -2.16 14.86
C HIS A 73 -1.57 -0.73 14.66
N PRO A 74 -1.48 -0.21 13.41
CA PRO A 74 -1.93 1.15 13.15
C PRO A 74 -3.44 1.29 13.36
N THR A 75 -3.85 2.49 13.78
CA THR A 75 -5.27 2.81 13.88
C THR A 75 -5.83 3.12 12.50
N PHE A 76 -7.16 3.14 12.39
CA PHE A 76 -7.81 3.52 11.14
C PHE A 76 -7.45 4.96 10.74
N GLN A 77 -7.33 5.85 11.72
CA GLN A 77 -6.92 7.23 11.47
C GLN A 77 -5.49 7.28 10.89
N GLU A 78 -4.58 6.48 11.44
CA GLU A 78 -3.22 6.41 10.91
C GLU A 78 -3.18 5.87 9.49
N TYR A 79 -4.08 4.93 9.18
CA TYR A 79 -4.25 4.44 7.82
C TYR A 79 -4.71 5.56 6.89
N GLU A 80 -5.70 6.36 7.31
CA GLU A 80 -6.17 7.48 6.50
C GLU A 80 -5.08 8.52 6.27
N GLU A 81 -4.28 8.80 7.30
CA GLU A 81 -3.13 9.70 7.20
C GLU A 81 -2.08 9.15 6.22
N PHE A 82 -1.86 7.85 6.25
CA PHE A 82 -0.95 7.21 5.30
C PHE A 82 -1.44 7.38 3.87
N LEU A 83 -2.72 7.16 3.61
CA LEU A 83 -3.27 7.36 2.27
C LEU A 83 -3.06 8.79 1.80
N GLU A 84 -3.33 9.77 2.67
CA GLU A 84 -3.15 11.18 2.32
C GLU A 84 -1.69 11.52 2.03
N SER A 85 -0.76 10.86 2.73
CA SER A 85 0.66 11.05 2.49
C SER A 85 1.10 10.58 1.10
N ARG A 86 0.30 9.75 0.44
CA ARG A 86 0.57 9.27 -0.91
C ARG A 86 -0.20 10.04 -1.99
N CYS A 87 -0.72 11.21 -1.62
CA CYS A 87 -1.46 12.07 -2.52
C CYS A 87 -0.84 13.48 -2.54
N PHE A 88 -1.14 14.24 -3.59
CA PHE A 88 -0.78 15.65 -3.57
C PHE A 88 -1.56 16.36 -2.46
N PRO A 89 -0.99 17.43 -1.83
CA PRO A 89 -1.62 18.08 -0.69
C PRO A 89 -2.96 18.74 -1.04
N ARG A 90 -3.88 18.77 -0.07
CA ARG A 90 -5.15 19.48 -0.20
C ARG A 90 -4.98 20.99 -0.46
N THR A 91 -3.85 21.54 -0.01
CA THR A 91 -3.54 22.96 -0.13
C THR A 91 -2.81 23.30 -1.42
N ARG A 92 -2.64 22.33 -2.32
CA ARG A 92 -1.91 22.53 -3.55
C ARG A 92 -2.65 23.52 -4.46
N ASP A 93 -1.89 24.44 -5.06
CA ASP A 93 -2.44 25.36 -6.04
C ASP A 93 -3.03 24.59 -7.21
N LYS A 94 -4.16 25.08 -7.74
CA LYS A 94 -4.85 24.44 -8.86
C LYS A 94 -5.35 23.03 -8.57
N LEU A 95 -5.63 22.74 -7.29
CA LEU A 95 -6.15 21.45 -6.87
C LEU A 95 -7.36 21.01 -7.69
N LYS A 96 -8.29 21.94 -7.93
CA LYS A 96 -9.50 21.66 -8.70
C LYS A 96 -9.19 21.18 -10.11
N ILE A 97 -8.17 21.79 -10.76
CA ILE A 97 -7.77 21.42 -12.10
C ILE A 97 -7.17 20.01 -12.10
N GLU A 98 -6.34 19.68 -11.11
CA GLU A 98 -5.75 18.35 -10.99
C GLU A 98 -6.80 17.26 -10.76
N LEU A 99 -7.79 17.55 -9.92
CA LEU A 99 -8.89 16.61 -9.69
C LEU A 99 -9.70 16.39 -10.97
N GLU A 100 -9.95 17.45 -11.73
CA GLU A 100 -10.66 17.35 -13.02
C GLU A 100 -9.86 16.51 -14.03
N GLN A 101 -8.54 16.71 -14.09
CA GLN A 101 -7.68 15.93 -14.98
C GLN A 101 -7.69 14.45 -14.65
N LEU A 102 -7.81 14.11 -13.37
CA LEU A 102 -7.93 12.72 -12.91
C LEU A 102 -9.36 12.20 -12.97
N ASN A 103 -10.31 13.05 -13.35
CA ASN A 103 -11.72 12.73 -13.40
C ASN A 103 -12.28 12.33 -12.01
N ILE A 104 -11.86 13.07 -10.99
CA ILE A 104 -12.27 12.88 -9.59
C ILE A 104 -13.14 14.07 -9.17
N PRO A 105 -14.34 13.82 -8.63
CA PRO A 105 -15.29 14.91 -8.30
C PRO A 105 -14.89 15.73 -7.07
N PHE A 106 -14.12 15.16 -6.15
CA PHE A 106 -13.71 15.85 -4.93
C PHE A 106 -12.41 15.20 -4.42
N TYR A 107 -11.76 15.89 -3.46
CA TYR A 107 -10.54 15.35 -2.88
C TYR A 107 -10.83 14.16 -1.99
N ASP A 108 -10.39 12.99 -2.42
CA ASP A 108 -10.52 11.74 -1.67
C ASP A 108 -9.23 10.94 -1.91
N PRO A 109 -8.42 10.71 -0.86
CA PRO A 109 -7.14 10.01 -1.03
C PRO A 109 -7.26 8.67 -1.73
N LEU A 110 -8.28 7.86 -1.39
CA LEU A 110 -8.42 6.55 -2.02
C LEU A 110 -8.72 6.66 -3.51
N LEU A 111 -9.59 7.59 -3.90
CA LEU A 111 -9.88 7.83 -5.32
C LEU A 111 -8.64 8.33 -6.06
N ILE A 112 -7.85 9.19 -5.42
CA ILE A 112 -6.62 9.70 -6.02
C ILE A 112 -5.64 8.53 -6.21
N ILE A 113 -5.47 7.68 -5.21
CA ILE A 113 -4.57 6.54 -5.28
C ILE A 113 -5.02 5.54 -6.36
N GLU A 114 -6.33 5.34 -6.54
CA GLU A 114 -6.83 4.48 -7.61
C GLU A 114 -6.39 4.97 -9.00
N LYS A 115 -6.25 6.27 -9.17
CA LYS A 115 -5.84 6.86 -10.45
C LYS A 115 -4.32 6.97 -10.60
N THR A 116 -3.61 7.22 -9.50
CA THR A 116 -2.17 7.51 -9.52
C THR A 116 -1.31 6.34 -9.03
N GLU A 117 -1.93 5.30 -8.47
CA GLU A 117 -1.25 4.21 -7.77
C GLU A 117 -0.44 4.71 -6.56
N GLY A 118 -0.77 5.90 -6.06
CA GLY A 118 -0.02 6.51 -4.96
C GLY A 118 1.42 6.82 -5.30
N ARG A 119 1.75 6.92 -6.60
CA ARG A 119 3.11 7.22 -7.04
C ARG A 119 3.43 8.68 -6.81
N MET A 120 4.67 8.94 -6.39
CA MET A 120 5.18 10.28 -6.16
C MET A 120 6.53 10.44 -6.84
N ALA A 121 6.84 11.66 -7.26
CA ALA A 121 8.08 11.93 -7.99
C ALA A 121 9.33 11.70 -7.14
N GLU A 122 9.19 11.80 -5.82
CA GLU A 122 10.31 11.77 -4.89
C GLU A 122 10.80 10.37 -4.53
N ASP A 123 10.00 9.32 -4.82
CA ASP A 123 10.37 7.97 -4.42
C ASP A 123 9.88 6.92 -5.41
N ASN A 124 10.15 5.65 -5.11
CA ASN A 124 9.79 4.51 -5.95
C ASN A 124 8.71 3.64 -5.32
N PHE A 125 7.95 4.20 -4.38
CA PHE A 125 6.85 3.49 -3.74
C PHE A 125 5.56 3.69 -4.53
N TRP A 126 4.70 2.69 -4.46
CA TRP A 126 3.37 2.76 -5.06
C TRP A 126 2.44 1.77 -4.36
N LEU A 127 1.16 1.88 -4.64
CA LEU A 127 0.13 1.07 -4.02
C LEU A 127 -0.69 0.35 -5.07
N GLU A 128 -0.88 -0.94 -4.85
CA GLU A 128 -1.83 -1.75 -5.62
C GLU A 128 -3.07 -1.97 -4.77
N ILE A 129 -4.23 -1.66 -5.32
CA ILE A 129 -5.50 -1.85 -4.63
C ILE A 129 -6.17 -3.10 -5.18
N GLU A 130 -6.50 -4.01 -4.26
CA GLU A 130 -7.20 -5.24 -4.58
C GLU A 130 -8.53 -5.24 -3.83
N ARG A 131 -9.62 -5.44 -4.57
CA ARG A 131 -10.96 -5.51 -3.98
C ARG A 131 -11.48 -6.93 -4.08
N LYS A 132 -12.08 -7.40 -2.99
CA LYS A 132 -12.66 -8.73 -2.97
C LYS A 132 -13.97 -8.70 -3.76
N LYS A 133 -14.06 -9.58 -4.74
CA LYS A 133 -15.30 -9.75 -5.51
C LYS A 133 -16.30 -10.54 -4.67
N ILE A 134 -17.53 -10.06 -4.69
CA ILE A 134 -18.63 -10.71 -4.00
C ILE A 134 -19.35 -11.64 -4.98
#